data_55618a200ab610c9944a8cf2d9b6b641
#
_entry.id   55618a200ab610c9944a8cf2d9b6b641
#
_cell.length_a   1.000
_cell.length_b   1.000
_cell.length_c   1.000
_cell.angle_alpha   90.00
_cell.angle_beta   90.00
_cell.angle_gamma   90.00
#
_symmetry.space_group_name_H-M   'P 1'
#
loop_
_entity.id
_entity.type
_entity.pdbx_description
1 polymer ?
#
loop_
_entity_poly.entity_id
_entity_poly.type
_entity_poly.pdbx_seq_one_letter_code
_entity_poly.pdbx_strand_id
1 'polypeptide(L)'
;AAGQAGQPDALADFTVLVAGFQNAGRGRSGRLWDAPAGSSLFVSVLLRPTPAIAPDAYAWLPLLAGLAMRNAVRRLAAAKGISLDAVVKWPNDVLIAEPDAAEFGGHRKVSGVLSELLPDLSGVVVGAGLNLTQTRDALPVETATSLAIHSVTATLDDALAEYLTELRGLYSSFVAAGGDAVASGLRQEVTDACETVGRRVRVILPGGVERLGVGKGLDSSSRLTVLFDGESAATQVAAGDIVHLRHN
;
A
#
# COMPACT_ATOMS: atom_id res chain seq x y z
N ALA A 1 -23.89 -11.69 38.13
CA ALA A 1 -23.61 -11.71 36.72
C ALA A 1 -24.06 -10.36 36.14
N ALA A 2 -23.18 -9.37 36.09
CA ALA A 2 -23.41 -8.11 35.38
C ALA A 2 -23.05 -8.35 33.91
N GLY A 3 -24.05 -8.43 33.03
CA GLY A 3 -23.86 -8.45 31.61
C GLY A 3 -23.23 -7.14 31.19
N GLN A 4 -22.07 -7.21 30.53
CA GLN A 4 -21.53 -6.08 29.75
C GLN A 4 -22.56 -5.80 28.66
N ALA A 5 -23.30 -4.70 28.80
CA ALA A 5 -24.04 -4.12 27.70
C ALA A 5 -23.00 -3.74 26.65
N GLY A 6 -22.99 -4.44 25.53
CA GLY A 6 -22.15 -4.08 24.38
C GLY A 6 -22.41 -2.64 24.01
N GLN A 7 -21.35 -1.85 23.75
CA GLN A 7 -21.50 -0.53 23.17
C GLN A 7 -22.34 -0.66 21.88
N PRO A 8 -23.54 -0.08 21.82
CA PRO A 8 -24.28 -0.04 20.58
C PRO A 8 -23.49 0.87 19.62
N ASP A 9 -23.23 0.44 18.40
CA ASP A 9 -22.62 1.17 17.27
C ASP A 9 -21.12 1.01 17.00
N ALA A 10 -20.40 0.06 17.57
CA ALA A 10 -19.06 -0.24 17.06
C ALA A 10 -19.15 -0.97 15.71
N LEU A 11 -18.64 -0.34 14.64
CA LEU A 11 -18.55 -0.98 13.33
C LEU A 11 -17.77 -2.31 13.43
N ALA A 12 -18.27 -3.33 12.75
CA ALA A 12 -17.66 -4.66 12.74
C ALA A 12 -16.29 -4.66 12.05
N ASP A 13 -15.47 -5.66 12.40
CA ASP A 13 -14.24 -5.94 11.65
C ASP A 13 -14.55 -6.13 10.17
N PHE A 14 -13.64 -5.64 9.33
CA PHE A 14 -13.77 -5.67 7.87
C PHE A 14 -15.00 -4.89 7.34
N THR A 15 -15.47 -3.86 8.06
CA THR A 15 -16.45 -2.91 7.51
C THR A 15 -15.81 -2.12 6.38
N VAL A 16 -16.51 -2.04 5.25
CA VAL A 16 -16.03 -1.39 4.02
C VAL A 16 -16.85 -0.15 3.72
N LEU A 17 -16.17 0.95 3.45
CA LEU A 17 -16.74 2.19 2.93
C LEU A 17 -16.15 2.46 1.55
N VAL A 18 -17.02 2.67 0.55
CA VAL A 18 -16.63 3.00 -0.81
C VAL A 18 -17.16 4.39 -1.17
N ALA A 19 -16.35 5.20 -1.84
CA ALA A 19 -16.75 6.50 -2.33
C ALA A 19 -16.52 6.60 -3.85
N GLY A 20 -17.47 7.18 -4.56
CA GLY A 20 -17.34 7.47 -6.00
C GLY A 20 -16.54 8.72 -6.30
N PHE A 21 -16.29 9.57 -5.28
CA PHE A 21 -15.56 10.83 -5.38
C PHE A 21 -15.04 11.25 -4.00
N GLN A 22 -13.92 11.95 -3.97
CA GLN A 22 -13.38 12.60 -2.77
C GLN A 22 -13.10 14.06 -3.07
N ASN A 23 -13.63 14.98 -2.26
CA ASN A 23 -13.37 16.42 -2.34
C ASN A 23 -12.17 16.86 -1.47
N ALA A 24 -11.67 15.97 -0.60
CA ALA A 24 -10.55 16.22 0.30
C ALA A 24 -9.74 14.93 0.53
N GLY A 25 -9.43 14.21 -0.58
CA GLY A 25 -8.63 12.99 -0.52
C GLY A 25 -7.25 13.25 0.08
N ARG A 26 -6.80 12.37 0.98
CA ARG A 26 -5.55 12.53 1.71
C ARG A 26 -4.55 11.45 1.34
N GLY A 27 -3.32 11.87 1.10
CA GLY A 27 -2.14 11.02 1.09
C GLY A 27 -1.27 11.24 2.32
N ARG A 28 -0.16 10.53 2.42
CA ARG A 28 0.84 10.73 3.49
C ARG A 28 1.46 12.11 3.41
N SER A 29 1.95 12.61 4.56
CA SER A 29 2.67 13.90 4.66
C SER A 29 1.87 15.08 4.13
N GLY A 30 0.53 15.06 4.29
CA GLY A 30 -0.36 16.16 3.88
C GLY A 30 -0.55 16.30 2.36
N ARG A 31 -0.06 15.35 1.56
CA ARG A 31 -0.31 15.33 0.11
C ARG A 31 -1.79 15.09 -0.16
N LEU A 32 -2.31 15.73 -1.19
CA LEU A 32 -3.67 15.49 -1.66
C LEU A 32 -3.71 14.26 -2.57
N TRP A 33 -4.83 13.55 -2.53
CA TRP A 33 -5.21 12.56 -3.52
C TRP A 33 -6.41 13.09 -4.27
N ASP A 34 -6.21 13.48 -5.51
CA ASP A 34 -7.24 14.05 -6.37
C ASP A 34 -7.46 13.18 -7.61
N ALA A 35 -8.73 12.97 -7.97
CA ALA A 35 -9.11 12.26 -9.19
C ALA A 35 -10.52 12.65 -9.62
N PRO A 36 -10.80 12.69 -10.93
CA PRO A 36 -12.14 12.92 -11.45
C PRO A 36 -13.14 11.90 -10.90
N ALA A 37 -14.39 12.32 -10.71
CA ALA A 37 -15.45 11.44 -10.21
C ALA A 37 -15.58 10.17 -11.09
N GLY A 38 -15.67 9.00 -10.45
CA GLY A 38 -15.81 7.71 -11.11
C GLY A 38 -14.58 7.19 -11.84
N SER A 39 -13.44 7.89 -11.79
CA SER A 39 -12.21 7.47 -12.49
C SER A 39 -11.28 6.62 -11.62
N SER A 40 -11.50 6.59 -10.31
CA SER A 40 -10.71 5.82 -9.33
C SER A 40 -11.59 5.06 -8.38
N LEU A 41 -11.10 3.93 -7.90
CA LEU A 41 -11.63 3.29 -6.70
C LEU A 41 -11.11 4.04 -5.46
N PHE A 42 -12.02 4.44 -4.58
CA PHE A 42 -11.73 4.92 -3.24
C PHE A 42 -12.40 4.00 -2.24
N VAL A 43 -11.61 3.31 -1.45
CA VAL A 43 -12.10 2.34 -0.47
C VAL A 43 -11.42 2.54 0.87
N SER A 44 -12.18 2.47 1.95
CA SER A 44 -11.66 2.39 3.31
C SER A 44 -12.17 1.12 3.97
N VAL A 45 -11.28 0.37 4.58
CA VAL A 45 -11.61 -0.87 5.29
C VAL A 45 -11.21 -0.72 6.75
N LEU A 46 -12.15 -0.93 7.65
CA LEU A 46 -11.88 -1.01 9.08
C LEU A 46 -11.38 -2.41 9.41
N LEU A 47 -10.17 -2.51 9.91
CA LEU A 47 -9.56 -3.74 10.39
C LEU A 47 -9.48 -3.72 11.92
N ARG A 48 -10.27 -4.59 12.57
CA ARG A 48 -10.30 -4.81 14.02
C ARG A 48 -10.01 -6.28 14.32
N PRO A 49 -8.74 -6.67 14.41
CA PRO A 49 -8.36 -8.07 14.55
C PRO A 49 -9.04 -8.75 15.74
N THR A 50 -9.63 -9.91 15.49
CA THR A 50 -10.19 -10.77 16.52
C THR A 50 -9.70 -12.20 16.29
N PRO A 51 -8.88 -12.77 17.21
CA PRO A 51 -8.38 -12.15 18.44
C PRO A 51 -7.51 -10.91 18.20
N ALA A 52 -7.43 -10.04 19.20
CA ALA A 52 -6.59 -8.84 19.13
C ALA A 52 -5.12 -9.20 18.94
N ILE A 53 -4.44 -8.45 18.09
CA ILE A 53 -3.00 -8.56 17.85
C ILE A 53 -2.26 -7.43 18.59
N ALA A 54 -0.95 -7.56 18.75
CA ALA A 54 -0.13 -6.53 19.38
C ALA A 54 -0.17 -5.21 18.57
N PRO A 55 -0.22 -4.03 19.22
CA PRO A 55 -0.33 -2.74 18.52
C PRO A 55 0.80 -2.44 17.53
N ASP A 56 2.01 -2.93 17.76
CA ASP A 56 3.14 -2.80 16.87
C ASP A 56 2.97 -3.62 15.57
N ALA A 57 2.19 -4.68 15.60
CA ALA A 57 1.84 -5.47 14.42
C ALA A 57 0.99 -4.68 13.40
N TYR A 58 0.27 -3.64 13.85
CA TYR A 58 -0.51 -2.78 12.94
C TYR A 58 0.36 -2.06 11.89
N ALA A 59 1.66 -1.90 12.14
CA ALA A 59 2.59 -1.33 11.17
C ALA A 59 2.70 -2.14 9.86
N TRP A 60 2.29 -3.41 9.87
CA TRP A 60 2.24 -4.27 8.68
C TRP A 60 1.00 -4.03 7.81
N LEU A 61 -0.10 -3.51 8.36
CA LEU A 61 -1.37 -3.40 7.62
C LEU A 61 -1.30 -2.54 6.36
N PRO A 62 -0.56 -1.40 6.31
CA PRO A 62 -0.39 -0.65 5.07
C PRO A 62 0.31 -1.45 3.96
N LEU A 63 1.34 -2.24 4.31
CA LEU A 63 2.06 -3.08 3.35
C LEU A 63 1.24 -4.29 2.92
N LEU A 64 0.49 -4.90 3.84
CA LEU A 64 -0.47 -5.96 3.55
C LEU A 64 -1.52 -5.47 2.55
N ALA A 65 -2.09 -4.28 2.78
CA ALA A 65 -3.06 -3.68 1.87
C ALA A 65 -2.43 -3.30 0.52
N GLY A 66 -1.18 -2.84 0.51
CA GLY A 66 -0.43 -2.60 -0.72
C GLY A 66 -0.19 -3.88 -1.52
N LEU A 67 0.17 -4.98 -0.85
CA LEU A 67 0.33 -6.29 -1.47
C LEU A 67 -1.00 -6.80 -2.04
N ALA A 68 -2.10 -6.68 -1.28
CA ALA A 68 -3.44 -7.02 -1.74
C ALA A 68 -3.83 -6.24 -2.99
N MET A 69 -3.59 -4.94 -3.01
CA MET A 69 -3.86 -4.08 -4.17
C MET A 69 -2.98 -4.44 -5.38
N ARG A 70 -1.70 -4.71 -5.16
CA ARG A 70 -0.79 -5.19 -6.22
C ARG A 70 -1.30 -6.50 -6.84
N ASN A 71 -1.73 -7.43 -6.02
CA ASN A 71 -2.27 -8.71 -6.48
C ASN A 71 -3.57 -8.51 -7.26
N ALA A 72 -4.49 -7.67 -6.77
CA ALA A 72 -5.73 -7.30 -7.46
C ALA A 72 -5.45 -6.69 -8.85
N VAL A 73 -4.52 -5.74 -8.95
CA VAL A 73 -4.10 -5.13 -10.23
C VAL A 73 -3.61 -6.19 -11.21
N ARG A 74 -2.78 -7.14 -10.75
CA ARG A 74 -2.29 -8.23 -11.61
C ARG A 74 -3.40 -9.17 -12.06
N ARG A 75 -4.35 -9.50 -11.19
CA ARG A 75 -5.51 -10.35 -11.53
C ARG A 75 -6.43 -9.68 -12.55
N LEU A 76 -6.75 -8.39 -12.36
CA LEU A 76 -7.52 -7.60 -13.31
C LEU A 76 -6.88 -7.58 -14.69
N ALA A 77 -5.57 -7.41 -14.76
CA ALA A 77 -4.82 -7.48 -16.02
C ALA A 77 -4.85 -8.87 -16.64
N ALA A 78 -4.57 -9.91 -15.84
CA ALA A 78 -4.56 -11.29 -16.30
C ALA A 78 -5.92 -11.74 -16.87
N ALA A 79 -7.04 -11.28 -16.28
CA ALA A 79 -8.39 -11.52 -16.80
C ALA A 79 -8.64 -10.93 -18.21
N LYS A 80 -7.77 -9.99 -18.64
CA LYS A 80 -7.75 -9.41 -19.99
C LYS A 80 -6.63 -9.97 -20.88
N GLY A 81 -5.91 -10.99 -20.41
CA GLY A 81 -4.77 -11.57 -21.13
C GLY A 81 -3.52 -10.67 -21.08
N ILE A 82 -3.45 -9.69 -20.19
CA ILE A 82 -2.36 -8.73 -20.05
C ILE A 82 -1.47 -9.15 -18.87
N SER A 83 -0.16 -9.21 -19.10
CA SER A 83 0.83 -9.36 -18.02
C SER A 83 1.29 -7.99 -17.57
N LEU A 84 0.97 -7.60 -16.34
CA LEU A 84 1.45 -6.36 -15.74
C LEU A 84 2.53 -6.65 -14.69
N ASP A 85 3.65 -5.97 -14.83
CA ASP A 85 4.67 -5.92 -13.78
C ASP A 85 4.29 -4.85 -12.76
N ALA A 86 3.43 -5.27 -11.82
CA ALA A 86 3.00 -4.45 -10.70
C ALA A 86 3.77 -4.85 -9.44
N VAL A 87 4.28 -3.86 -8.71
CA VAL A 87 5.16 -4.02 -7.55
C VAL A 87 4.71 -3.14 -6.39
N VAL A 88 5.10 -3.50 -5.18
CA VAL A 88 4.93 -2.66 -3.99
C VAL A 88 6.14 -1.72 -3.89
N LYS A 89 5.92 -0.48 -3.53
CA LYS A 89 6.96 0.44 -3.11
C LYS A 89 6.75 0.81 -1.66
N TRP A 90 7.74 0.52 -0.83
CA TRP A 90 7.69 0.90 0.58
C TRP A 90 7.52 2.42 0.74
N PRO A 91 6.68 2.90 1.68
CA PRO A 91 5.91 2.10 2.64
C PRO A 91 4.47 1.77 2.21
N ASN A 92 3.94 2.34 1.11
CA ASN A 92 2.49 2.37 0.92
C ASN A 92 2.00 2.54 -0.52
N ASP A 93 2.85 2.42 -1.51
CA ASP A 93 2.48 2.64 -2.91
C ASP A 93 2.49 1.34 -3.72
N VAL A 94 1.63 1.26 -4.72
CA VAL A 94 1.69 0.24 -5.77
C VAL A 94 2.07 0.92 -7.07
N LEU A 95 3.09 0.35 -7.73
CA LEU A 95 3.63 0.87 -8.97
C LEU A 95 3.43 -0.14 -10.10
N ILE A 96 3.43 0.35 -11.34
CA ILE A 96 3.51 -0.47 -12.56
C ILE A 96 4.75 -0.05 -13.34
N ALA A 97 5.48 -1.04 -13.87
CA ALA A 97 6.63 -0.80 -14.72
C ALA A 97 6.22 -0.13 -16.04
N GLU A 98 6.92 0.93 -16.42
CA GLU A 98 6.72 1.64 -17.69
C GLU A 98 8.08 1.96 -18.33
N PRO A 99 8.30 1.59 -19.61
CA PRO A 99 9.60 1.81 -20.27
C PRO A 99 10.04 3.28 -20.36
N ASP A 100 9.06 4.20 -20.46
CA ASP A 100 9.28 5.65 -20.53
C ASP A 100 9.42 6.32 -19.15
N ALA A 101 9.34 5.55 -18.06
CA ALA A 101 9.46 6.04 -16.68
C ALA A 101 10.89 5.96 -16.13
N ALA A 102 11.93 5.88 -16.96
CA ALA A 102 13.32 5.71 -16.51
C ALA A 102 13.75 6.78 -15.49
N GLU A 103 13.29 8.02 -15.64
CA GLU A 103 13.57 9.12 -14.69
C GLU A 103 12.89 8.94 -13.32
N PHE A 104 11.85 8.10 -13.23
CA PHE A 104 11.13 7.74 -12.02
C PHE A 104 11.53 6.35 -11.48
N GLY A 105 12.67 5.83 -11.93
CA GLY A 105 13.13 4.48 -11.56
C GLY A 105 12.43 3.36 -12.32
N GLY A 106 11.85 3.64 -13.50
CA GLY A 106 11.22 2.65 -14.38
C GLY A 106 9.77 2.31 -14.06
N HIS A 107 9.14 3.04 -13.11
CA HIS A 107 7.80 2.72 -12.62
C HIS A 107 6.98 3.99 -12.37
N ARG A 108 5.64 3.87 -12.51
CA ARG A 108 4.70 4.91 -12.11
C ARG A 108 3.65 4.37 -11.14
N LYS A 109 3.14 5.25 -10.28
CA LYS A 109 2.21 4.91 -9.21
C LYS A 109 0.79 4.75 -9.76
N VAL A 110 0.19 3.58 -9.53
CA VAL A 110 -1.20 3.28 -9.86
C VAL A 110 -2.11 3.35 -8.63
N SER A 111 -1.56 3.09 -7.43
CA SER A 111 -2.34 3.08 -6.19
C SER A 111 -1.50 3.56 -5.00
N GLY A 112 -2.18 4.13 -4.02
CA GLY A 112 -1.62 4.49 -2.72
C GLY A 112 -2.51 4.05 -1.59
N VAL A 113 -1.88 3.68 -0.46
CA VAL A 113 -2.54 3.26 0.77
C VAL A 113 -2.22 4.25 1.88
N LEU A 114 -3.22 4.61 2.66
CA LEU A 114 -3.10 5.40 3.88
C LEU A 114 -3.78 4.66 5.02
N SER A 115 -3.09 4.48 6.15
CA SER A 115 -3.66 3.83 7.32
C SER A 115 -3.66 4.79 8.50
N GLU A 116 -4.78 4.80 9.23
CA GLU A 116 -4.97 5.59 10.43
C GLU A 116 -5.37 4.67 11.58
N LEU A 117 -4.59 4.70 12.66
CA LEU A 117 -4.87 3.95 13.87
C LEU A 117 -6.09 4.55 14.58
N LEU A 118 -7.00 3.70 15.06
CA LEU A 118 -8.11 4.17 15.88
C LEU A 118 -7.61 4.75 17.21
N PRO A 119 -8.27 5.78 17.76
CA PRO A 119 -7.83 6.42 19.00
C PRO A 119 -7.75 5.48 20.21
N ASP A 120 -8.61 4.45 20.23
CA ASP A 120 -8.66 3.41 21.27
C ASP A 120 -7.69 2.23 21.01
N LEU A 121 -6.88 2.30 19.95
CA LEU A 121 -5.94 1.28 19.52
C LEU A 121 -6.61 -0.08 19.19
N SER A 122 -7.92 -0.13 19.04
CA SER A 122 -8.67 -1.36 18.77
C SER A 122 -8.60 -1.83 17.32
N GLY A 123 -8.03 -1.01 16.43
CA GLY A 123 -7.95 -1.32 15.01
C GLY A 123 -7.37 -0.18 14.18
N VAL A 124 -7.40 -0.37 12.88
CA VAL A 124 -6.85 0.55 11.87
C VAL A 124 -7.88 0.75 10.76
N VAL A 125 -8.08 1.97 10.33
CA VAL A 125 -8.76 2.26 9.05
C VAL A 125 -7.70 2.28 7.95
N VAL A 126 -7.84 1.40 6.98
CA VAL A 126 -6.98 1.33 5.81
C VAL A 126 -7.70 1.92 4.61
N GLY A 127 -7.29 3.12 4.20
CA GLY A 127 -7.75 3.76 2.96
C GLY A 127 -6.86 3.36 1.78
N ALA A 128 -7.46 3.04 0.65
CA ALA A 128 -6.75 2.79 -0.60
C ALA A 128 -7.41 3.52 -1.76
N GLY A 129 -6.56 4.13 -2.63
CA GLY A 129 -6.96 4.70 -3.90
C GLY A 129 -6.32 3.96 -5.05
N LEU A 130 -7.10 3.57 -6.08
CA LEU A 130 -6.60 2.94 -7.30
C LEU A 130 -7.06 3.74 -8.52
N ASN A 131 -6.13 4.19 -9.34
CA ASN A 131 -6.41 4.86 -10.60
C ASN A 131 -6.87 3.84 -11.64
N LEU A 132 -8.10 3.99 -12.16
CA LEU A 132 -8.72 3.06 -13.10
C LEU A 132 -8.71 3.59 -14.53
N THR A 133 -9.38 4.71 -14.78
CA THR A 133 -9.75 5.14 -16.14
C THR A 133 -9.08 6.44 -16.60
N GLN A 134 -8.26 7.08 -15.75
CA GLN A 134 -7.60 8.33 -16.10
C GLN A 134 -6.66 8.15 -17.31
N THR A 135 -6.72 9.11 -18.23
CA THR A 135 -5.70 9.28 -19.26
C THR A 135 -4.44 9.94 -18.69
N ARG A 136 -3.34 9.94 -19.43
CA ARG A 136 -2.10 10.58 -18.98
C ARG A 136 -2.31 12.04 -18.59
N ASP A 137 -3.05 12.79 -19.39
CA ASP A 137 -3.32 14.22 -19.18
C ASP A 137 -4.27 14.51 -18.01
N ALA A 138 -5.07 13.50 -17.60
CA ALA A 138 -5.99 13.61 -16.47
C ALA A 138 -5.34 13.23 -15.12
N LEU A 139 -4.13 12.70 -15.13
CA LEU A 139 -3.37 12.39 -13.92
C LEU A 139 -2.71 13.65 -13.36
N PRO A 140 -2.72 13.86 -12.02
CA PRO A 140 -2.24 15.10 -11.41
C PRO A 140 -0.71 15.27 -11.44
N VAL A 141 0.03 14.19 -11.67
CA VAL A 141 1.50 14.17 -11.68
C VAL A 141 2.04 13.14 -12.67
N GLU A 142 3.21 13.42 -13.25
CA GLU A 142 3.86 12.55 -14.23
C GLU A 142 4.29 11.18 -13.66
N THR A 143 4.48 11.10 -12.35
CA THR A 143 4.83 9.86 -11.64
C THR A 143 3.63 8.94 -11.40
N ALA A 144 2.41 9.33 -11.81
CA ALA A 144 1.22 8.53 -11.71
C ALA A 144 0.91 7.78 -13.00
N THR A 145 0.18 6.67 -12.88
CA THR A 145 -0.41 5.91 -13.98
C THR A 145 -1.80 5.40 -13.59
N SER A 146 -2.51 4.80 -14.56
CA SER A 146 -3.82 4.17 -14.35
C SER A 146 -3.87 2.82 -15.05
N LEU A 147 -4.87 1.99 -14.71
CA LEU A 147 -5.09 0.72 -15.41
C LEU A 147 -5.40 0.93 -16.90
N ALA A 148 -6.16 1.97 -17.25
CA ALA A 148 -6.52 2.28 -18.63
C ALA A 148 -5.30 2.57 -19.52
N ILE A 149 -4.26 3.22 -18.99
CA ILE A 149 -3.00 3.47 -19.72
C ILE A 149 -2.32 2.17 -20.12
N HIS A 150 -2.49 1.11 -19.32
CA HIS A 150 -1.99 -0.23 -19.58
C HIS A 150 -2.99 -1.13 -20.31
N SER A 151 -4.04 -0.54 -20.93
CA SER A 151 -5.09 -1.26 -21.64
C SER A 151 -5.91 -2.24 -20.78
N VAL A 152 -5.86 -2.09 -19.45
CA VAL A 152 -6.67 -2.88 -18.52
C VAL A 152 -7.97 -2.14 -18.25
N THR A 153 -9.07 -2.68 -18.76
CA THR A 153 -10.42 -2.17 -18.50
C THR A 153 -11.03 -2.94 -17.33
N ALA A 154 -11.35 -2.25 -16.26
CA ALA A 154 -12.02 -2.79 -15.09
C ALA A 154 -13.08 -1.79 -14.58
N THR A 155 -14.19 -2.31 -14.09
CA THR A 155 -15.20 -1.52 -13.39
C THR A 155 -14.73 -1.24 -11.94
N LEU A 156 -15.40 -0.31 -11.27
CA LEU A 156 -15.20 -0.09 -9.82
C LEU A 156 -15.48 -1.36 -9.03
N ASP A 157 -16.55 -2.07 -9.40
CA ASP A 157 -16.97 -3.31 -8.71
C ASP A 157 -15.96 -4.45 -8.92
N ASP A 158 -15.42 -4.62 -10.14
CA ASP A 158 -14.34 -5.60 -10.41
C ASP A 158 -13.12 -5.30 -9.54
N ALA A 159 -12.68 -4.04 -9.53
CA ALA A 159 -11.51 -3.62 -8.77
C ALA A 159 -11.72 -3.78 -7.26
N LEU A 160 -12.90 -3.44 -6.77
CA LEU A 160 -13.27 -3.61 -5.36
C LEU A 160 -13.30 -5.08 -4.97
N ALA A 161 -13.92 -5.93 -5.77
CA ALA A 161 -14.05 -7.36 -5.49
C ALA A 161 -12.69 -8.06 -5.42
N GLU A 162 -11.81 -7.79 -6.40
CA GLU A 162 -10.45 -8.37 -6.40
C GLU A 162 -9.63 -7.87 -5.21
N TYR A 163 -9.67 -6.55 -4.93
CA TYR A 163 -8.94 -5.98 -3.79
C TYR A 163 -9.40 -6.56 -2.45
N LEU A 164 -10.72 -6.62 -2.21
CA LEU A 164 -11.26 -7.13 -0.94
C LEU A 164 -11.01 -8.63 -0.77
N THR A 165 -11.01 -9.40 -1.85
CA THR A 165 -10.69 -10.82 -1.84
C THR A 165 -9.25 -11.05 -1.39
N GLU A 166 -8.30 -10.35 -2.02
CA GLU A 166 -6.88 -10.44 -1.66
C GLU A 166 -6.62 -9.91 -0.24
N LEU A 167 -7.19 -8.75 0.11
CA LEU A 167 -7.04 -8.16 1.44
C LEU A 167 -7.54 -9.09 2.54
N ARG A 168 -8.72 -9.70 2.35
CA ARG A 168 -9.30 -10.61 3.33
C ARG A 168 -8.43 -11.85 3.52
N GLY A 169 -7.91 -12.43 2.44
CA GLY A 169 -7.04 -13.61 2.50
C GLY A 169 -5.77 -13.35 3.31
N LEU A 170 -5.04 -12.29 2.94
CA LEU A 170 -3.80 -11.89 3.63
C LEU A 170 -4.06 -11.49 5.09
N TYR A 171 -5.11 -10.71 5.33
CA TYR A 171 -5.48 -10.27 6.68
C TYR A 171 -5.85 -11.44 7.58
N SER A 172 -6.68 -12.39 7.10
CA SER A 172 -7.07 -13.56 7.88
C SER A 172 -5.86 -14.42 8.26
N SER A 173 -4.93 -14.64 7.33
CA SER A 173 -3.69 -15.38 7.59
C SER A 173 -2.80 -14.65 8.61
N PHE A 174 -2.70 -13.32 8.50
CA PHE A 174 -1.91 -12.51 9.43
C PHE A 174 -2.49 -12.53 10.85
N VAL A 175 -3.82 -12.38 10.99
CA VAL A 175 -4.50 -12.44 12.30
C VAL A 175 -4.42 -13.85 12.89
N ALA A 176 -4.58 -14.89 12.08
CA ALA A 176 -4.45 -16.29 12.54
C ALA A 176 -3.05 -16.61 13.08
N ALA A 177 -2.02 -15.92 12.58
CA ALA A 177 -0.65 -15.98 13.09
C ALA A 177 -0.40 -15.02 14.28
N GLY A 178 -1.45 -14.45 14.90
CA GLY A 178 -1.32 -13.51 16.01
C GLY A 178 -0.70 -12.17 15.67
N GLY A 179 -0.70 -11.78 14.38
CA GLY A 179 -0.03 -10.57 13.89
C GLY A 179 1.47 -10.75 13.62
N ASP A 180 1.98 -11.98 13.65
CA ASP A 180 3.38 -12.27 13.30
C ASP A 180 3.53 -12.37 11.76
N ALA A 181 4.16 -11.35 11.18
CA ALA A 181 4.38 -11.27 9.74
C ALA A 181 5.40 -12.31 9.22
N VAL A 182 6.24 -12.87 10.10
CA VAL A 182 7.17 -13.94 9.73
C VAL A 182 6.42 -15.27 9.71
N ALA A 183 5.69 -15.57 10.78
CA ALA A 183 4.94 -16.82 10.91
C ALA A 183 3.81 -16.95 9.87
N SER A 184 3.17 -15.83 9.50
CA SER A 184 2.14 -15.80 8.44
C SER A 184 2.71 -15.85 7.02
N GLY A 185 4.03 -15.72 6.83
CA GLY A 185 4.66 -15.58 5.52
C GLY A 185 4.59 -14.17 4.91
N LEU A 186 3.79 -13.27 5.48
CA LEU A 186 3.54 -11.93 4.95
C LEU A 186 4.82 -11.13 4.69
N ARG A 187 5.78 -11.20 5.63
CA ARG A 187 7.06 -10.49 5.46
C ARG A 187 7.78 -10.91 4.18
N GLN A 188 7.82 -12.21 3.90
CA GLN A 188 8.48 -12.73 2.71
C GLN A 188 7.73 -12.29 1.45
N GLU A 189 6.40 -12.46 1.41
CA GLU A 189 5.59 -12.08 0.26
C GLU A 189 5.70 -10.59 -0.07
N VAL A 190 5.66 -9.72 0.95
CA VAL A 190 5.86 -8.27 0.77
C VAL A 190 7.27 -7.96 0.31
N THR A 191 8.31 -8.63 0.87
CA THR A 191 9.71 -8.40 0.50
C THR A 191 9.94 -8.76 -0.98
N ASP A 192 9.40 -9.89 -1.44
CA ASP A 192 9.53 -10.36 -2.81
C ASP A 192 8.77 -9.46 -3.82
N ALA A 193 7.68 -8.85 -3.37
CA ALA A 193 6.90 -7.90 -4.17
C ALA A 193 7.43 -6.46 -4.11
N CYS A 194 8.38 -6.17 -3.21
CA CYS A 194 8.79 -4.81 -2.89
C CYS A 194 9.97 -4.36 -3.75
N GLU A 195 9.70 -3.56 -4.77
CA GLU A 195 10.70 -2.98 -5.68
C GLU A 195 11.74 -2.09 -4.97
N THR A 196 11.45 -1.62 -3.75
CA THR A 196 12.41 -0.84 -2.96
C THR A 196 13.58 -1.69 -2.46
N VAL A 197 13.37 -3.00 -2.31
CA VAL A 197 14.42 -3.96 -1.91
C VAL A 197 15.35 -4.22 -3.09
N GLY A 198 16.65 -4.10 -2.86
CA GLY A 198 17.67 -4.20 -3.90
C GLY A 198 17.92 -2.90 -4.67
N ARG A 199 17.03 -1.91 -4.56
CA ARG A 199 17.15 -0.64 -5.29
C ARG A 199 18.04 0.37 -4.59
N ARG A 200 18.71 1.18 -5.42
CA ARG A 200 19.32 2.43 -5.01
C ARG A 200 18.22 3.45 -4.72
N VAL A 201 18.24 4.03 -3.54
CA VAL A 201 17.17 4.93 -3.07
C VAL A 201 17.74 6.19 -2.46
N ARG A 202 16.97 7.27 -2.58
CA ARG A 202 17.09 8.46 -1.75
C ARG A 202 15.99 8.38 -0.68
N VAL A 203 16.41 8.37 0.56
CA VAL A 203 15.53 8.35 1.73
C VAL A 203 15.40 9.76 2.26
N ILE A 204 14.17 10.27 2.31
CA ILE A 204 13.84 11.57 2.90
C ILE A 204 13.29 11.28 4.30
N LEU A 205 14.14 11.50 5.31
CA LEU A 205 13.80 11.27 6.70
C LEU A 205 12.91 12.39 7.26
N PRO A 206 12.22 12.16 8.41
CA PRO A 206 11.54 13.24 9.12
C PRO A 206 12.49 14.41 9.38
N GLY A 207 12.00 15.65 9.16
CA GLY A 207 12.84 16.85 9.23
C GLY A 207 13.54 17.22 7.91
N GLY A 208 13.28 16.45 6.82
CA GLY A 208 13.76 16.79 5.45
C GLY A 208 15.22 16.39 5.18
N VAL A 209 15.84 15.61 6.07
CA VAL A 209 17.21 15.10 5.86
C VAL A 209 17.18 14.03 4.78
N GLU A 210 17.95 14.24 3.70
CA GLU A 210 18.08 13.30 2.59
C GLU A 210 19.34 12.45 2.74
N ARG A 211 19.21 11.14 2.51
CA ARG A 211 20.34 10.20 2.50
C ARG A 211 20.20 9.23 1.35
N LEU A 212 21.34 8.87 0.74
CA LEU A 212 21.43 7.88 -0.33
C LEU A 212 21.85 6.52 0.23
N GLY A 213 21.32 5.45 -0.36
CA GLY A 213 21.66 4.10 0.06
C GLY A 213 20.97 3.04 -0.80
N VAL A 214 21.04 1.79 -0.36
CA VAL A 214 20.40 0.63 -1.00
C VAL A 214 19.44 -0.01 -0.02
N GLY A 215 18.18 -0.21 -0.44
CA GLY A 215 17.19 -0.98 0.31
C GLY A 215 17.64 -2.44 0.43
N LYS A 216 17.68 -3.00 1.64
CA LYS A 216 18.18 -4.36 1.89
C LYS A 216 17.08 -5.36 2.22
N GLY A 217 15.93 -4.89 2.68
CA GLY A 217 14.82 -5.74 3.06
C GLY A 217 13.88 -5.06 4.04
N LEU A 218 12.95 -5.84 4.57
CA LEU A 218 12.03 -5.41 5.63
C LEU A 218 12.36 -6.19 6.91
N ASP A 219 12.36 -5.48 8.05
CA ASP A 219 12.52 -6.15 9.35
C ASP A 219 11.18 -6.72 9.86
N SER A 220 11.19 -7.32 11.06
CA SER A 220 9.99 -7.90 11.69
C SER A 220 8.91 -6.88 12.02
N SER A 221 9.25 -5.57 12.07
CA SER A 221 8.35 -4.47 12.38
C SER A 221 7.97 -3.64 11.14
N SER A 222 8.04 -4.21 9.94
CA SER A 222 7.75 -3.56 8.65
C SER A 222 8.65 -2.38 8.25
N ARG A 223 9.74 -2.13 8.99
CA ARG A 223 10.66 -1.04 8.69
C ARG A 223 11.57 -1.43 7.53
N LEU A 224 11.83 -0.46 6.64
CA LEU A 224 12.80 -0.65 5.58
C LEU A 224 14.22 -0.64 6.16
N THR A 225 14.98 -1.67 5.86
CA THR A 225 16.41 -1.74 6.18
C THR A 225 17.21 -1.15 5.02
N VAL A 226 18.00 -0.11 5.27
CA VAL A 226 18.79 0.60 4.25
C VAL A 226 20.26 0.59 4.63
N LEU A 227 21.12 0.18 3.70
CA LEU A 227 22.55 0.40 3.80
C LEU A 227 22.86 1.76 3.18
N PHE A 228 23.10 2.77 4.01
CA PHE A 228 23.43 4.09 3.55
C PHE A 228 24.87 4.18 3.05
N ASP A 229 25.12 5.13 2.14
CA ASP A 229 26.45 5.35 1.59
C ASP A 229 27.44 5.71 2.68
N GLY A 230 28.61 5.05 2.65
CA GLY A 230 29.66 5.23 3.64
C GLY A 230 29.44 4.46 4.96
N GLU A 231 28.33 3.76 5.13
CA GLU A 231 28.07 2.93 6.32
C GLU A 231 28.38 1.45 6.05
N SER A 232 28.86 0.77 7.09
CA SER A 232 29.15 -0.68 7.04
C SER A 232 27.99 -1.54 7.54
N ALA A 233 27.01 -0.92 8.25
CA ALA A 233 25.83 -1.59 8.79
C ALA A 233 24.55 -0.96 8.26
N ALA A 234 23.52 -1.78 8.01
CA ALA A 234 22.25 -1.29 7.57
C ALA A 234 21.45 -0.67 8.73
N THR A 235 20.77 0.44 8.44
CA THR A 235 19.91 1.19 9.38
C THR A 235 18.44 0.90 9.08
N GLN A 236 17.62 0.81 10.14
CA GLN A 236 16.17 0.62 10.03
C GLN A 236 15.47 1.97 9.92
N VAL A 237 14.67 2.13 8.86
CA VAL A 237 13.88 3.33 8.59
C VAL A 237 12.43 3.03 8.89
N ALA A 238 11.88 3.62 9.96
CA ALA A 238 10.49 3.42 10.38
C ALA A 238 9.51 4.35 9.65
N ALA A 239 9.98 5.55 9.27
CA ALA A 239 9.18 6.55 8.58
C ALA A 239 10.07 7.35 7.62
N GLY A 240 9.49 7.77 6.50
CA GLY A 240 10.17 8.56 5.48
C GLY A 240 9.51 8.42 4.13
N ASP A 241 9.94 9.22 3.18
CA ASP A 241 9.60 9.09 1.77
C ASP A 241 10.79 8.47 1.02
N ILE A 242 10.48 7.58 0.10
CA ILE A 242 11.48 6.91 -0.72
C ILE A 242 11.37 7.37 -2.16
N VAL A 243 12.49 7.79 -2.74
CA VAL A 243 12.62 8.05 -4.17
C VAL A 243 13.56 6.99 -4.76
N HIS A 244 13.05 6.20 -5.70
CA HIS A 244 13.87 5.27 -6.46
C HIS A 244 14.78 6.07 -7.40
N LEU A 245 16.06 5.78 -7.38
CA LEU A 245 17.02 6.40 -8.28
C LEU A 245 17.13 5.58 -9.57
N ARG A 246 17.53 6.25 -10.67
CA ARG A 246 17.82 5.57 -11.93
C ARG A 246 18.87 4.48 -11.73
N HIS A 247 18.74 3.39 -12.48
CA HIS A 247 19.85 2.50 -12.70
C HIS A 247 20.81 3.19 -13.66
N ASN A 248 22.05 3.42 -13.24
CA ASN A 248 23.14 3.82 -14.15
C ASN A 248 23.62 2.59 -14.91
#